data_abe3274c0ae7aadf2672c14f0653fac1
#
_entry.id   abe3274c0ae7aadf2672c14f0653fac1
#
_cell.length_a   1.000
_cell.length_b   1.000
_cell.length_c   1.000
_cell.angle_alpha   90.00
_cell.angle_beta   90.00
_cell.angle_gamma   90.00
#
_symmetry.space_group_name_H-M   'P 1'
#
loop_
_entity.id
_entity.type
_entity.pdbx_description
1 polymer ?
#
loop_
_entity_poly.entity_id
_entity_poly.type
_entity_poly.pdbx_seq_one_letter_code
_entity_poly.pdbx_strand_id
1 'polypeptide(L)'
;VVFSFRGGRAALVAEVAADLSPDEFLYGLPTVREVFPNAQAVEPNDVPGWLKALLRPLEKATARLGYPLFFAAPLGHWRQLRAARALVGTTDSTGIPLLLLKRLGLLPGAVILITQGLHSAERDFAHLPWSGWLKKQLGACVARAASLVTLGEGDSRAVRQAFEATGLPEVVILHFGIDHRFWRPSVSGPVEDYVLSVGSDRMRDYPTLLRGIGQTPLRIVTRMALPRELIGPGVRVESDLSWAQLREIYQRARFVVTPVLDQPRDSGHSATLQAMACGKAVILSDTAGLWDREQMRHGETCYLVRPGDPEAMREAIEYLWAHPEEAARIGRNARLLVETRATSDQFGRDLAGVIGRWAV
;
A
#
# COMPACT_ATOMS: atom_id res chain seq x y z
N VAL A 1 -12.44 19.43 -3.46
CA VAL A 1 -11.92 18.13 -2.97
C VAL A 1 -10.65 18.37 -2.17
N VAL A 2 -10.50 17.72 -1.01
CA VAL A 2 -9.28 17.83 -0.20
C VAL A 2 -8.79 16.43 0.20
N PHE A 3 -7.53 16.13 -0.11
CA PHE A 3 -6.84 14.92 0.29
C PHE A 3 -6.06 15.16 1.58
N SER A 4 -6.26 14.32 2.58
CA SER A 4 -5.48 14.33 3.83
C SER A 4 -4.39 13.27 3.78
N PHE A 5 -3.14 13.70 3.82
CA PHE A 5 -1.96 12.85 3.77
C PHE A 5 -1.23 12.75 5.11
N ARG A 6 -0.43 11.72 5.25
CA ARG A 6 0.42 11.49 6.43
C ARG A 6 1.60 12.47 6.54
N GLY A 7 2.06 12.99 5.40
CA GLY A 7 3.17 13.94 5.30
C GLY A 7 4.13 13.62 4.15
N GLY A 8 4.91 14.62 3.73
CA GLY A 8 5.92 14.51 2.69
C GLY A 8 5.40 14.45 1.25
N ARG A 9 4.10 14.69 1.04
CA ARG A 9 3.48 14.56 -0.29
C ARG A 9 3.61 15.81 -1.15
N ALA A 10 3.75 16.98 -0.53
CA ALA A 10 4.05 18.22 -1.28
C ALA A 10 5.41 18.14 -1.98
N ALA A 11 6.44 17.62 -1.28
CA ALA A 11 7.75 17.35 -1.89
C ALA A 11 7.65 16.29 -2.99
N LEU A 12 6.91 15.20 -2.73
CA LEU A 12 6.71 14.13 -3.70
C LEU A 12 6.06 14.62 -5.01
N VAL A 13 5.12 15.58 -4.96
CA VAL A 13 4.53 16.16 -6.18
C VAL A 13 5.61 16.81 -7.08
N ALA A 14 6.54 17.52 -6.46
CA ALA A 14 7.64 18.13 -7.22
C ALA A 14 8.62 17.08 -7.79
N GLU A 15 8.93 16.05 -7.01
CA GLU A 15 9.80 14.96 -7.45
C GLU A 15 9.16 14.14 -8.59
N VAL A 16 7.86 13.86 -8.53
CA VAL A 16 7.10 13.20 -9.60
C VAL A 16 7.17 14.02 -10.90
N ALA A 17 6.95 15.32 -10.81
CA ALA A 17 7.05 16.21 -11.98
C ALA A 17 8.47 16.24 -12.60
N ALA A 18 9.50 15.91 -11.82
CA ALA A 18 10.89 15.81 -12.24
C ALA A 18 11.34 14.39 -12.65
N ASP A 19 10.46 13.41 -12.71
CA ASP A 19 10.74 11.95 -12.93
C ASP A 19 11.73 11.36 -11.89
N LEU A 20 11.76 11.92 -10.69
CA LEU A 20 12.63 11.48 -9.60
C LEU A 20 11.94 10.48 -8.65
N SER A 21 10.61 10.49 -8.61
CA SER A 21 9.78 9.65 -7.75
C SER A 21 8.53 9.17 -8.48
N PRO A 22 8.00 7.99 -8.13
CA PRO A 22 6.75 7.49 -8.68
C PRO A 22 5.53 8.19 -8.05
N ASP A 23 4.42 8.25 -8.76
CA ASP A 23 3.20 8.96 -8.37
C ASP A 23 2.19 8.15 -7.55
N GLU A 24 2.33 6.82 -7.48
CA GLU A 24 1.34 5.94 -6.83
C GLU A 24 1.05 6.30 -5.36
N PHE A 25 2.03 6.87 -4.66
CA PHE A 25 1.86 7.30 -3.26
C PHE A 25 1.15 8.66 -3.11
N LEU A 26 0.76 9.27 -4.22
CA LEU A 26 -0.18 10.41 -4.25
C LEU A 26 -1.64 9.95 -4.31
N TYR A 27 -1.89 8.61 -4.32
CA TYR A 27 -3.23 8.03 -4.29
C TYR A 27 -4.18 8.65 -5.32
N GLY A 28 -3.71 8.77 -6.56
CA GLY A 28 -4.50 9.27 -7.69
C GLY A 28 -4.75 10.78 -7.69
N LEU A 29 -4.17 11.56 -6.76
CA LEU A 29 -4.35 13.01 -6.71
C LEU A 29 -4.02 13.72 -8.05
N PRO A 30 -2.93 13.38 -8.80
CA PRO A 30 -2.68 13.99 -10.11
C PRO A 30 -3.85 13.83 -11.07
N THR A 31 -4.33 12.61 -11.27
CA THR A 31 -5.46 12.32 -12.17
C THR A 31 -6.79 12.90 -11.65
N VAL A 32 -7.02 12.90 -10.34
CA VAL A 32 -8.20 13.54 -9.75
C VAL A 32 -8.21 15.05 -10.03
N ARG A 33 -7.06 15.71 -10.13
CA ARG A 33 -6.96 17.13 -10.49
C ARG A 33 -7.37 17.41 -11.93
N GLU A 34 -7.29 16.45 -12.83
CA GLU A 34 -7.79 16.60 -14.21
C GLU A 34 -9.32 16.76 -14.22
N VAL A 35 -10.03 16.07 -13.30
CA VAL A 35 -11.50 16.14 -13.16
C VAL A 35 -11.93 17.24 -12.18
N PHE A 36 -11.16 17.42 -11.12
CA PHE A 36 -11.40 18.42 -10.05
C PHE A 36 -10.19 19.34 -9.91
N PRO A 37 -10.03 20.37 -10.76
CA PRO A 37 -8.81 21.20 -10.81
C PRO A 37 -8.47 21.88 -9.47
N ASN A 38 -9.46 22.10 -8.61
CA ASN A 38 -9.28 22.68 -7.27
C ASN A 38 -9.00 21.63 -6.17
N ALA A 39 -8.67 20.38 -6.55
CA ALA A 39 -8.31 19.37 -5.56
C ALA A 39 -6.98 19.72 -4.88
N GLN A 40 -6.99 19.77 -3.55
CA GLN A 40 -5.86 20.16 -2.72
C GLN A 40 -5.37 19.00 -1.87
N ALA A 41 -4.11 19.07 -1.47
CA ALA A 41 -3.51 18.19 -0.47
C ALA A 41 -3.32 18.97 0.82
N VAL A 42 -3.57 18.33 1.96
CA VAL A 42 -3.23 18.86 3.29
C VAL A 42 -2.39 17.84 4.03
N GLU A 43 -1.36 18.31 4.71
CA GLU A 43 -0.43 17.45 5.43
C GLU A 43 0.10 18.12 6.72
N PRO A 44 0.66 17.35 7.68
CA PRO A 44 1.16 17.93 8.94
C PRO A 44 2.35 18.88 8.76
N ASN A 45 3.07 18.80 7.63
CA ASN A 45 4.28 19.60 7.42
C ASN A 45 3.98 21.10 7.42
N ASP A 46 2.83 21.49 6.87
CA ASP A 46 2.40 22.89 6.72
C ASP A 46 1.70 23.44 7.97
N VAL A 47 1.61 22.63 9.03
CA VAL A 47 0.93 23.00 10.27
C VAL A 47 1.89 23.70 11.23
N PRO A 48 1.46 24.77 11.92
CA PRO A 48 2.28 25.46 12.90
C PRO A 48 2.85 24.55 13.99
N GLY A 49 4.11 24.75 14.35
CA GLY A 49 4.83 23.89 15.30
C GLY A 49 4.17 23.75 16.66
N TRP A 50 3.55 24.85 17.16
CA TRP A 50 2.83 24.84 18.45
C TRP A 50 1.62 23.88 18.42
N LEU A 51 0.86 23.83 17.30
CA LEU A 51 -0.29 22.93 17.18
C LEU A 51 0.17 21.47 17.11
N LYS A 52 1.25 21.18 16.36
CA LYS A 52 1.88 19.83 16.35
C LYS A 52 2.32 19.44 17.75
N ALA A 53 2.93 20.34 18.50
CA ALA A 53 3.38 20.07 19.87
C ALA A 53 2.20 19.77 20.81
N LEU A 54 1.08 20.52 20.68
CA LEU A 54 -0.14 20.31 21.45
C LEU A 54 -0.80 18.95 21.17
N LEU A 55 -0.78 18.50 19.91
CA LEU A 55 -1.45 17.25 19.49
C LEU A 55 -0.55 16.00 19.66
N ARG A 56 0.75 16.19 19.78
CA ARG A 56 1.73 15.10 19.90
C ARG A 56 1.43 14.09 21.02
N PRO A 57 0.96 14.48 22.24
CA PRO A 57 0.58 13.50 23.26
C PRO A 57 -0.57 12.59 22.83
N LEU A 58 -1.61 13.16 22.17
CA LEU A 58 -2.75 12.41 21.66
C LEU A 58 -2.32 11.43 20.55
N GLU A 59 -1.53 11.91 19.59
CA GLU A 59 -1.02 11.06 18.49
C GLU A 59 -0.10 9.93 19.01
N LYS A 60 0.72 10.21 20.03
CA LYS A 60 1.52 9.18 20.71
C LYS A 60 0.64 8.19 21.49
N ALA A 61 -0.44 8.66 22.13
CA ALA A 61 -1.36 7.77 22.84
C ALA A 61 -2.03 6.79 21.87
N THR A 62 -2.56 7.28 20.75
CA THR A 62 -3.17 6.41 19.72
C THR A 62 -2.15 5.43 19.11
N ALA A 63 -0.90 5.86 18.90
CA ALA A 63 0.15 4.99 18.41
C ALA A 63 0.51 3.86 19.42
N ARG A 64 0.52 4.18 20.74
CA ARG A 64 0.73 3.15 21.80
C ARG A 64 -0.42 2.15 21.90
N LEU A 65 -1.62 2.55 21.49
CA LEU A 65 -2.76 1.65 21.39
C LEU A 65 -2.69 0.74 20.14
N GLY A 66 -1.63 0.84 19.33
CA GLY A 66 -1.45 0.06 18.10
C GLY A 66 -2.09 0.69 16.87
N TYR A 67 -2.79 1.82 17.00
CA TYR A 67 -3.54 2.46 15.91
C TYR A 67 -3.19 3.95 15.80
N PRO A 68 -2.07 4.33 15.15
CA PRO A 68 -1.62 5.71 15.08
C PRO A 68 -2.60 6.58 14.29
N LEU A 69 -3.11 7.66 14.90
CA LEU A 69 -3.99 8.64 14.27
C LEU A 69 -3.32 10.01 14.24
N PHE A 70 -3.41 10.71 13.10
CA PHE A 70 -2.78 12.02 12.88
C PHE A 70 -3.84 13.12 12.83
N PHE A 71 -3.85 13.97 13.84
CA PHE A 71 -4.80 15.06 13.99
C PHE A 71 -4.26 16.42 13.52
N ALA A 72 -2.94 16.53 13.38
CA ALA A 72 -2.31 17.81 13.06
C ALA A 72 -2.79 18.37 11.70
N ALA A 73 -2.79 17.55 10.64
CA ALA A 73 -3.25 17.99 9.33
C ALA A 73 -4.74 18.42 9.33
N PRO A 74 -5.70 17.62 9.83
CA PRO A 74 -7.11 18.03 9.89
C PRO A 74 -7.37 19.32 10.68
N LEU A 75 -6.70 19.49 11.81
CA LEU A 75 -6.94 20.67 12.67
C LEU A 75 -6.18 21.91 12.18
N GLY A 76 -5.00 21.72 11.58
CA GLY A 76 -4.22 22.84 11.01
C GLY A 76 -4.84 23.43 9.74
N HIS A 77 -5.54 22.62 8.96
CA HIS A 77 -6.19 23.04 7.71
C HIS A 77 -7.71 23.12 7.82
N TRP A 78 -8.19 23.42 9.02
CA TRP A 78 -9.60 23.44 9.38
C TRP A 78 -10.52 24.20 8.41
N ARG A 79 -10.11 25.39 7.97
CA ARG A 79 -10.92 26.22 7.05
C ARG A 79 -11.10 25.55 5.69
N GLN A 80 -10.04 24.96 5.15
CA GLN A 80 -10.05 24.25 3.87
C GLN A 80 -10.94 23.01 3.94
N LEU A 81 -10.83 22.21 5.03
CA LEU A 81 -11.65 21.02 5.23
C LEU A 81 -13.15 21.34 5.35
N ARG A 82 -13.50 22.42 6.05
CA ARG A 82 -14.90 22.84 6.17
C ARG A 82 -15.50 23.37 4.87
N ALA A 83 -14.69 23.97 4.00
CA ALA A 83 -15.12 24.46 2.70
C ALA A 83 -15.22 23.35 1.64
N ALA A 84 -14.61 22.19 1.89
CA ALA A 84 -14.58 21.10 0.92
C ALA A 84 -15.89 20.31 0.90
N ARG A 85 -16.40 20.00 -0.29
CA ARG A 85 -17.57 19.12 -0.48
C ARG A 85 -17.21 17.65 -0.28
N ALA A 86 -16.00 17.24 -0.69
CA ALA A 86 -15.48 15.90 -0.50
C ALA A 86 -14.07 15.91 0.11
N LEU A 87 -13.85 15.01 1.04
CA LEU A 87 -12.60 14.82 1.79
C LEU A 87 -12.11 13.38 1.58
N VAL A 88 -10.85 13.21 1.22
CA VAL A 88 -10.24 11.88 1.01
C VAL A 88 -9.20 11.64 2.09
N GLY A 89 -9.45 10.67 2.97
CA GLY A 89 -8.45 10.13 3.88
C GLY A 89 -7.66 9.04 3.15
N THR A 90 -6.38 9.28 2.88
CA THR A 90 -5.56 8.40 2.05
C THR A 90 -5.06 7.14 2.76
N THR A 91 -5.24 7.08 4.07
CA THR A 91 -4.95 5.92 4.94
C THR A 91 -5.87 5.97 6.16
N ASP A 92 -5.98 4.86 6.90
CA ASP A 92 -6.76 4.83 8.15
C ASP A 92 -6.30 5.90 9.13
N SER A 93 -4.97 6.10 9.27
CA SER A 93 -4.39 7.06 10.19
C SER A 93 -4.71 8.53 9.89
N THR A 94 -5.07 8.86 8.65
CA THR A 94 -5.46 10.20 8.21
C THR A 94 -6.97 10.36 8.06
N GLY A 95 -7.67 9.29 7.70
CA GLY A 95 -9.11 9.31 7.44
C GLY A 95 -9.96 9.16 8.70
N ILE A 96 -9.55 8.33 9.67
CA ILE A 96 -10.29 8.20 10.94
C ILE A 96 -10.42 9.53 11.70
N PRO A 97 -9.38 10.38 11.80
CA PRO A 97 -9.54 11.73 12.34
C PRO A 97 -10.60 12.58 11.61
N LEU A 98 -10.68 12.49 10.27
CA LEU A 98 -11.73 13.16 9.49
C LEU A 98 -13.12 12.62 9.84
N LEU A 99 -13.26 11.29 9.94
CA LEU A 99 -14.51 10.63 10.30
C LEU A 99 -14.94 10.96 11.74
N LEU A 100 -13.98 11.07 12.67
CA LEU A 100 -14.28 11.53 14.04
C LEU A 100 -14.83 12.97 14.04
N LEU A 101 -14.19 13.89 13.31
CA LEU A 101 -14.67 15.26 13.17
C LEU A 101 -16.04 15.30 12.47
N LYS A 102 -16.27 14.45 11.47
CA LYS A 102 -17.59 14.30 10.82
C LYS A 102 -18.65 13.81 11.80
N ARG A 103 -18.34 12.81 12.63
CA ARG A 103 -19.23 12.29 13.68
C ARG A 103 -19.61 13.35 14.72
N LEU A 104 -18.69 14.25 15.02
CA LEU A 104 -18.92 15.38 15.92
C LEU A 104 -19.72 16.54 15.25
N GLY A 105 -20.14 16.39 13.99
CA GLY A 105 -20.87 17.43 13.26
C GLY A 105 -20.01 18.61 12.80
N LEU A 106 -18.70 18.49 12.91
CA LEU A 106 -17.74 19.56 12.64
C LEU A 106 -17.37 19.70 11.17
N LEU A 107 -17.47 18.64 10.37
CA LEU A 107 -17.20 18.62 8.93
C LEU A 107 -18.48 18.37 8.13
N PRO A 108 -18.90 19.32 7.26
CA PRO A 108 -20.09 19.14 6.43
C PRO A 108 -19.86 18.23 5.23
N GLY A 109 -18.66 18.27 4.63
CA GLY A 109 -18.32 17.52 3.42
C GLY A 109 -18.39 15.99 3.57
N ALA A 110 -18.55 15.30 2.46
CA ALA A 110 -18.49 13.84 2.40
C ALA A 110 -17.06 13.35 2.67
N VAL A 111 -16.88 12.30 3.49
CA VAL A 111 -15.57 11.72 3.78
C VAL A 111 -15.45 10.37 3.09
N ILE A 112 -14.49 10.25 2.20
CA ILE A 112 -14.10 9.00 1.53
C ILE A 112 -12.82 8.51 2.23
N LEU A 113 -12.82 7.27 2.72
CA LEU A 113 -11.67 6.68 3.39
C LEU A 113 -11.07 5.59 2.50
N ILE A 114 -9.80 5.75 2.12
CA ILE A 114 -9.00 4.66 1.56
C ILE A 114 -8.40 3.89 2.74
N THR A 115 -8.89 2.67 2.96
CA THR A 115 -8.43 1.83 4.09
C THR A 115 -7.35 0.86 3.66
N GLN A 116 -6.40 0.58 4.57
CA GLN A 116 -5.27 -0.33 4.36
C GLN A 116 -5.05 -1.27 5.55
N GLY A 117 -6.12 -1.66 6.23
CA GLY A 117 -6.02 -2.55 7.38
C GLY A 117 -7.00 -2.25 8.51
N LEU A 118 -8.08 -1.54 8.21
CA LEU A 118 -9.15 -1.23 9.17
C LEU A 118 -9.69 -2.48 9.86
N HIS A 119 -9.79 -3.59 9.15
CA HIS A 119 -10.21 -4.89 9.70
C HIS A 119 -9.27 -5.43 10.77
N SER A 120 -7.99 -5.01 10.79
CA SER A 120 -7.02 -5.48 11.80
C SER A 120 -7.19 -4.79 13.15
N ALA A 121 -7.99 -3.73 13.24
CA ALA A 121 -8.19 -2.96 14.46
C ALA A 121 -8.65 -3.80 15.65
N GLU A 122 -9.46 -4.85 15.42
CA GLU A 122 -9.88 -5.78 16.47
C GLU A 122 -8.69 -6.51 17.09
N ARG A 123 -7.78 -7.02 16.29
CA ARG A 123 -6.55 -7.68 16.74
C ARG A 123 -5.59 -6.68 17.37
N ASP A 124 -5.47 -5.48 16.80
CA ASP A 124 -4.59 -4.43 17.28
C ASP A 124 -5.04 -3.94 18.69
N PHE A 125 -6.34 -3.95 18.96
CA PHE A 125 -6.91 -3.60 20.27
C PHE A 125 -7.09 -4.78 21.23
N ALA A 126 -6.91 -6.03 20.79
CA ALA A 126 -7.23 -7.23 21.60
C ALA A 126 -6.54 -7.29 22.97
N HIS A 127 -5.39 -6.65 23.11
CA HIS A 127 -4.63 -6.57 24.36
C HIS A 127 -5.24 -5.58 25.39
N LEU A 128 -6.27 -4.81 25.02
CA LEU A 128 -6.88 -3.79 25.87
C LEU A 128 -8.17 -4.32 26.52
N PRO A 129 -8.40 -4.07 27.82
CA PRO A 129 -9.61 -4.51 28.49
C PRO A 129 -10.90 -3.89 27.95
N TRP A 130 -10.79 -2.74 27.26
CA TRP A 130 -11.91 -2.03 26.63
C TRP A 130 -11.93 -2.18 25.09
N SER A 131 -11.31 -3.22 24.55
CA SER A 131 -11.22 -3.44 23.10
C SER A 131 -12.58 -3.43 22.39
N GLY A 132 -13.60 -4.05 22.96
CA GLY A 132 -14.95 -4.05 22.42
C GLY A 132 -15.58 -2.65 22.33
N TRP A 133 -15.33 -1.79 23.33
CA TRP A 133 -15.77 -0.40 23.28
C TRP A 133 -15.04 0.39 22.21
N LEU A 134 -13.71 0.25 22.07
CA LEU A 134 -12.92 0.90 21.02
C LEU A 134 -13.39 0.46 19.64
N LYS A 135 -13.62 -0.83 19.41
CA LYS A 135 -14.17 -1.36 18.16
C LYS A 135 -15.53 -0.72 17.85
N LYS A 136 -16.41 -0.61 18.82
CA LYS A 136 -17.72 0.04 18.67
C LYS A 136 -17.59 1.54 18.32
N GLN A 137 -16.65 2.26 18.96
CA GLN A 137 -16.41 3.67 18.64
C GLN A 137 -15.82 3.84 17.24
N LEU A 138 -14.87 2.99 16.86
CA LEU A 138 -14.30 2.96 15.52
C LEU A 138 -15.38 2.69 14.47
N GLY A 139 -16.21 1.66 14.67
CA GLY A 139 -17.33 1.35 13.78
C GLY A 139 -18.30 2.51 13.62
N ALA A 140 -18.63 3.21 14.74
CA ALA A 140 -19.48 4.40 14.69
C ALA A 140 -18.84 5.60 13.96
N CYS A 141 -17.50 5.69 13.91
CA CYS A 141 -16.81 6.66 13.07
C CYS A 141 -16.85 6.22 11.59
N VAL A 142 -16.53 4.96 11.32
CA VAL A 142 -16.52 4.37 9.97
C VAL A 142 -17.90 4.49 9.29
N ALA A 143 -18.98 4.28 10.05
CA ALA A 143 -20.35 4.45 9.56
C ALA A 143 -20.68 5.89 9.10
N ARG A 144 -19.82 6.87 9.37
CA ARG A 144 -19.95 8.27 8.89
C ARG A 144 -19.22 8.53 7.57
N ALA A 145 -18.47 7.56 7.06
CA ALA A 145 -17.90 7.68 5.73
C ALA A 145 -19.00 7.72 4.66
N ALA A 146 -18.76 8.47 3.62
CA ALA A 146 -19.61 8.46 2.43
C ALA A 146 -19.31 7.20 1.59
N SER A 147 -18.03 6.83 1.48
CA SER A 147 -17.58 5.58 0.87
C SER A 147 -16.32 5.09 1.58
N LEU A 148 -16.18 3.77 1.71
CA LEU A 148 -14.92 3.10 2.05
C LEU A 148 -14.31 2.54 0.78
N VAL A 149 -13.06 2.88 0.51
CA VAL A 149 -12.29 2.33 -0.59
C VAL A 149 -11.29 1.32 -0.03
N THR A 150 -11.38 0.08 -0.48
CA THR A 150 -10.41 -0.99 -0.21
C THR A 150 -9.56 -1.22 -1.45
N LEU A 151 -8.32 -1.68 -1.27
CA LEU A 151 -7.36 -1.82 -2.36
C LEU A 151 -7.34 -3.23 -2.97
N GLY A 152 -8.15 -4.14 -2.43
CA GLY A 152 -8.30 -5.51 -2.90
C GLY A 152 -9.53 -6.20 -2.29
N GLU A 153 -9.85 -7.38 -2.83
CA GLU A 153 -11.03 -8.15 -2.41
C GLU A 153 -10.90 -8.73 -1.00
N GLY A 154 -9.68 -9.16 -0.64
CA GLY A 154 -9.41 -9.74 0.68
C GLY A 154 -9.69 -8.73 1.79
N ASP A 155 -9.18 -7.51 1.65
CA ASP A 155 -9.42 -6.42 2.60
C ASP A 155 -10.90 -6.01 2.63
N SER A 156 -11.55 -5.93 1.45
CA SER A 156 -13.00 -5.64 1.35
C SER A 156 -13.84 -6.63 2.13
N ARG A 157 -13.58 -7.92 1.96
CA ARG A 157 -14.29 -9.01 2.67
C ARG A 157 -14.04 -8.92 4.18
N ALA A 158 -12.79 -8.72 4.58
CA ALA A 158 -12.40 -8.63 5.99
C ALA A 158 -13.01 -7.40 6.67
N VAL A 159 -13.05 -6.24 6.01
CA VAL A 159 -13.70 -5.02 6.53
C VAL A 159 -15.21 -5.22 6.68
N ARG A 160 -15.89 -5.81 5.69
CA ARG A 160 -17.32 -6.12 5.78
C ARG A 160 -17.62 -7.03 6.96
N GLN A 161 -16.85 -8.10 7.13
CA GLN A 161 -17.00 -9.03 8.25
C GLN A 161 -16.73 -8.36 9.61
N ALA A 162 -15.65 -7.57 9.73
CA ALA A 162 -15.27 -6.93 10.98
C ALA A 162 -16.29 -5.89 11.49
N PHE A 163 -17.01 -5.23 10.56
CA PHE A 163 -17.93 -4.13 10.87
C PHE A 163 -19.41 -4.40 10.48
N GLU A 164 -19.77 -5.64 10.20
CA GLU A 164 -21.12 -6.03 9.77
C GLU A 164 -22.21 -5.45 10.67
N ALA A 165 -22.02 -5.54 11.99
CA ALA A 165 -22.97 -5.07 12.99
C ALA A 165 -23.08 -3.53 13.15
N THR A 166 -22.23 -2.75 12.46
CA THR A 166 -22.12 -1.29 12.69
C THR A 166 -22.78 -0.44 11.60
N GLY A 167 -23.37 -1.07 10.58
CA GLY A 167 -23.95 -0.33 9.45
C GLY A 167 -22.89 0.33 8.58
N LEU A 168 -22.13 -0.48 7.85
CA LEU A 168 -21.09 0.03 6.93
C LEU A 168 -21.67 0.94 5.85
N PRO A 169 -20.92 1.99 5.46
CA PRO A 169 -21.20 2.74 4.24
C PRO A 169 -20.95 1.87 3.00
N GLU A 170 -21.12 2.45 1.82
CA GLU A 170 -20.72 1.80 0.58
C GLU A 170 -19.22 1.42 0.64
N VAL A 171 -18.90 0.14 0.39
CA VAL A 171 -17.53 -0.35 0.27
C VAL A 171 -17.24 -0.58 -1.20
N VAL A 172 -16.28 0.17 -1.74
CA VAL A 172 -15.84 0.14 -3.14
C VAL A 172 -14.44 -0.48 -3.19
N ILE A 173 -14.23 -1.42 -4.10
CA ILE A 173 -12.90 -1.97 -4.37
C ILE A 173 -12.28 -1.13 -5.49
N LEU A 174 -11.16 -0.48 -5.22
CA LEU A 174 -10.30 0.14 -6.21
C LEU A 174 -8.92 -0.49 -6.12
N HIS A 175 -8.58 -1.29 -7.11
CA HIS A 175 -7.27 -1.96 -7.11
C HIS A 175 -6.15 -0.93 -7.18
N PHE A 176 -5.17 -1.07 -6.25
CA PHE A 176 -4.03 -0.17 -6.18
C PHE A 176 -3.28 -0.13 -7.50
N GLY A 177 -2.98 1.06 -7.98
CA GLY A 177 -2.25 1.28 -9.22
C GLY A 177 -0.83 1.75 -8.99
N ILE A 178 0.03 1.48 -9.97
CA ILE A 178 1.46 1.81 -9.92
C ILE A 178 1.84 2.76 -11.07
N ASP A 179 2.83 3.61 -10.85
CA ASP A 179 3.40 4.46 -11.90
C ASP A 179 4.24 3.63 -12.89
N HIS A 180 3.58 3.07 -13.88
CA HIS A 180 4.20 2.22 -14.89
C HIS A 180 5.16 2.98 -15.84
N ARG A 181 5.16 4.30 -15.83
CA ARG A 181 6.10 5.14 -16.59
C ARG A 181 7.40 5.30 -15.83
N PHE A 182 7.32 5.49 -14.53
CA PHE A 182 8.49 5.48 -13.64
C PHE A 182 9.06 4.06 -13.54
N TRP A 183 8.26 3.07 -13.13
CA TRP A 183 8.65 1.66 -13.07
C TRP A 183 8.56 1.05 -14.45
N ARG A 184 9.67 0.99 -15.16
CA ARG A 184 9.75 0.50 -16.54
C ARG A 184 10.87 -0.52 -16.72
N PRO A 185 10.80 -1.40 -17.70
CA PRO A 185 11.92 -2.28 -18.04
C PRO A 185 13.18 -1.48 -18.37
N SER A 186 14.35 -2.09 -18.13
CA SER A 186 15.61 -1.48 -18.56
C SER A 186 15.69 -1.43 -20.09
N VAL A 187 16.17 -0.31 -20.60
CA VAL A 187 16.45 -0.13 -22.03
C VAL A 187 17.87 -0.61 -22.37
N SER A 188 18.76 -0.64 -21.37
CA SER A 188 20.16 -1.01 -21.51
C SER A 188 20.74 -1.52 -20.19
N GLY A 189 21.50 -2.58 -20.26
CA GLY A 189 22.18 -3.18 -19.11
C GLY A 189 21.87 -4.68 -18.93
N PRO A 190 22.85 -5.46 -18.48
CA PRO A 190 22.65 -6.87 -18.25
C PRO A 190 21.76 -7.11 -17.04
N VAL A 191 21.03 -8.22 -17.07
CA VAL A 191 20.45 -8.83 -15.88
C VAL A 191 21.60 -9.37 -15.04
N GLU A 192 21.60 -9.05 -13.75
CA GLU A 192 22.59 -9.53 -12.79
C GLU A 192 22.09 -10.82 -12.12
N ASP A 193 23.02 -11.63 -11.63
CA ASP A 193 22.72 -12.94 -11.05
C ASP A 193 22.29 -12.80 -9.58
N TYR A 194 21.09 -12.23 -9.34
CA TYR A 194 20.44 -12.22 -8.03
C TYR A 194 18.91 -12.24 -8.14
N VAL A 195 18.30 -12.76 -7.08
CA VAL A 195 16.88 -12.63 -6.78
C VAL A 195 16.69 -11.40 -5.91
N LEU A 196 15.62 -10.65 -6.12
CA LEU A 196 15.31 -9.45 -5.33
C LEU A 196 14.08 -9.67 -4.44
N SER A 197 14.13 -9.15 -3.22
CA SER A 197 12.93 -8.99 -2.37
C SER A 197 12.89 -7.60 -1.76
N VAL A 198 11.74 -6.92 -1.84
CA VAL A 198 11.58 -5.54 -1.38
C VAL A 198 10.39 -5.41 -0.44
N GLY A 199 10.58 -4.73 0.69
CA GLY A 199 9.48 -4.34 1.56
C GLY A 199 9.85 -4.26 3.03
N SER A 200 9.20 -3.33 3.74
CA SER A 200 9.39 -3.11 5.18
C SER A 200 8.06 -3.24 5.95
N ASP A 201 7.05 -3.85 5.34
CA ASP A 201 5.80 -4.16 6.02
C ASP A 201 6.02 -5.37 6.95
N ARG A 202 5.50 -5.30 8.18
CA ARG A 202 5.52 -6.38 9.17
C ARG A 202 4.90 -7.71 8.70
N MET A 203 4.16 -7.67 7.58
CA MET A 203 3.58 -8.86 6.96
C MET A 203 4.51 -9.56 5.98
N ARG A 204 5.76 -9.07 5.81
CA ARG A 204 6.77 -9.75 5.01
C ARG A 204 7.25 -11.01 5.73
N ASP A 205 7.17 -12.15 5.05
CA ASP A 205 7.64 -13.44 5.57
C ASP A 205 9.07 -13.73 5.10
N TYR A 206 10.00 -12.85 5.51
CA TYR A 206 11.42 -13.06 5.24
C TYR A 206 11.98 -14.36 5.84
N PRO A 207 11.52 -14.84 7.01
CA PRO A 207 11.99 -16.13 7.51
C PRO A 207 11.72 -17.30 6.56
N THR A 208 10.56 -17.36 5.92
CA THR A 208 10.25 -18.39 4.90
C THR A 208 11.15 -18.25 3.68
N LEU A 209 11.32 -17.03 3.15
CA LEU A 209 12.25 -16.78 2.03
C LEU A 209 13.69 -17.17 2.37
N LEU A 210 14.21 -16.77 3.52
CA LEU A 210 15.59 -17.04 3.92
C LEU A 210 15.87 -18.54 4.13
N ARG A 211 14.87 -19.32 4.57
CA ARG A 211 14.98 -20.79 4.65
C ARG A 211 14.88 -21.45 3.27
N GLY A 212 14.13 -20.87 2.34
CA GLY A 212 13.91 -21.41 0.99
C GLY A 212 14.94 -20.98 -0.05
N ILE A 213 15.74 -19.92 0.18
CA ILE A 213 16.63 -19.34 -0.85
C ILE A 213 17.79 -20.25 -1.27
N GLY A 214 18.22 -21.20 -0.42
CA GLY A 214 19.32 -22.09 -0.71
C GLY A 214 20.64 -21.34 -0.95
N GLN A 215 21.32 -21.64 -2.07
CA GLN A 215 22.57 -21.00 -2.49
C GLN A 215 22.35 -19.85 -3.49
N THR A 216 21.10 -19.54 -3.83
CA THR A 216 20.78 -18.50 -4.82
C THR A 216 21.10 -17.12 -4.26
N PRO A 217 21.86 -16.27 -4.97
CA PRO A 217 22.16 -14.92 -4.51
C PRO A 217 20.88 -14.09 -4.34
N LEU A 218 20.74 -13.45 -3.17
CA LEU A 218 19.56 -12.71 -2.78
C LEU A 218 19.92 -11.28 -2.35
N ARG A 219 19.23 -10.30 -2.90
CA ARG A 219 19.22 -8.92 -2.39
C ARG A 219 17.89 -8.64 -1.70
N ILE A 220 17.93 -8.15 -0.48
CA ILE A 220 16.75 -7.74 0.28
C ILE A 220 16.84 -6.24 0.54
N VAL A 221 15.83 -5.49 0.12
CA VAL A 221 15.71 -4.06 0.43
C VAL A 221 14.63 -3.90 1.50
N THR A 222 15.06 -3.68 2.75
CA THR A 222 14.14 -3.61 3.90
C THR A 222 14.72 -2.79 5.05
N ARG A 223 13.83 -2.20 5.87
CA ARG A 223 14.15 -1.62 7.19
C ARG A 223 13.79 -2.56 8.33
N MET A 224 13.28 -3.74 8.03
CA MET A 224 12.95 -4.74 9.06
C MET A 224 14.23 -5.38 9.60
N ALA A 225 14.23 -5.68 10.89
CA ALA A 225 15.23 -6.57 11.46
C ALA A 225 15.00 -7.99 10.96
N LEU A 226 16.03 -8.59 10.36
CA LEU A 226 15.97 -9.97 9.86
C LEU A 226 16.64 -10.92 10.89
N PRO A 227 16.20 -12.20 10.96
CA PRO A 227 16.85 -13.22 11.80
C PRO A 227 18.27 -13.44 11.32
N ARG A 228 19.26 -13.03 12.13
CA ARG A 228 20.69 -13.07 11.75
C ARG A 228 21.17 -14.48 11.43
N GLU A 229 20.64 -15.46 12.13
CA GLU A 229 20.95 -16.88 11.97
C GLU A 229 20.51 -17.46 10.61
N LEU A 230 19.61 -16.78 9.90
CA LEU A 230 19.15 -17.18 8.56
C LEU A 230 19.86 -16.43 7.42
N ILE A 231 20.68 -15.44 7.74
CA ILE A 231 21.38 -14.64 6.72
C ILE A 231 22.65 -15.37 6.31
N GLY A 232 22.60 -16.07 5.17
CA GLY A 232 23.74 -16.75 4.57
C GLY A 232 24.66 -15.80 3.79
N PRO A 233 25.84 -16.27 3.35
CA PRO A 233 26.85 -15.47 2.66
C PRO A 233 26.40 -14.91 1.32
N GLY A 234 25.39 -15.54 0.68
CA GLY A 234 24.79 -15.07 -0.59
C GLY A 234 23.68 -14.03 -0.42
N VAL A 235 23.37 -13.63 0.82
CA VAL A 235 22.28 -12.69 1.13
C VAL A 235 22.83 -11.30 1.42
N ARG A 236 22.45 -10.31 0.62
CA ARG A 236 22.77 -8.91 0.81
C ARG A 236 21.53 -8.14 1.28
N VAL A 237 21.64 -7.41 2.38
CA VAL A 237 20.54 -6.60 2.94
C VAL A 237 20.88 -5.12 2.83
N GLU A 238 19.95 -4.34 2.30
CA GLU A 238 20.10 -2.90 2.06
C GLU A 238 18.85 -2.14 2.56
N SER A 239 19.02 -0.85 2.83
CA SER A 239 17.91 0.06 3.18
C SER A 239 18.17 1.45 2.60
N ASP A 240 17.14 2.31 2.70
CA ASP A 240 17.24 3.75 2.44
C ASP A 240 17.74 4.12 1.04
N LEU A 241 17.33 3.34 0.03
CA LEU A 241 17.61 3.62 -1.37
C LEU A 241 16.69 4.72 -1.90
N SER A 242 17.20 5.55 -2.81
CA SER A 242 16.36 6.43 -3.62
C SER A 242 15.46 5.63 -4.57
N TRP A 243 14.37 6.22 -5.05
CA TRP A 243 13.49 5.59 -6.01
C TRP A 243 14.21 5.17 -7.30
N ALA A 244 15.11 6.00 -7.79
CA ALA A 244 15.92 5.69 -8.98
C ALA A 244 16.84 4.47 -8.75
N GLN A 245 17.51 4.39 -7.58
CA GLN A 245 18.32 3.24 -7.21
C GLN A 245 17.46 1.97 -7.07
N LEU A 246 16.29 2.09 -6.44
CA LEU A 246 15.39 0.96 -6.29
C LEU A 246 14.88 0.46 -7.64
N ARG A 247 14.52 1.37 -8.57
CA ARG A 247 14.15 1.02 -9.95
C ARG A 247 15.28 0.27 -10.65
N GLU A 248 16.52 0.76 -10.55
CA GLU A 248 17.68 0.09 -11.16
C GLU A 248 17.88 -1.34 -10.62
N ILE A 249 17.73 -1.53 -9.32
CA ILE A 249 17.82 -2.86 -8.68
C ILE A 249 16.71 -3.79 -9.18
N TYR A 250 15.48 -3.32 -9.32
CA TYR A 250 14.41 -4.10 -9.94
C TYR A 250 14.76 -4.48 -11.39
N GLN A 251 15.24 -3.54 -12.16
CA GLN A 251 15.57 -3.75 -13.58
C GLN A 251 16.69 -4.77 -13.80
N ARG A 252 17.64 -4.86 -12.85
CA ARG A 252 18.79 -5.77 -12.94
C ARG A 252 18.53 -7.15 -12.34
N ALA A 253 17.53 -7.32 -11.47
CA ALA A 253 17.20 -8.61 -10.88
C ALA A 253 16.79 -9.64 -11.94
N ARG A 254 17.06 -10.92 -11.71
CA ARG A 254 16.54 -12.03 -12.55
C ARG A 254 15.03 -12.11 -12.42
N PHE A 255 14.55 -12.15 -11.20
CA PHE A 255 13.13 -12.09 -10.83
C PHE A 255 12.99 -11.59 -9.38
N VAL A 256 11.76 -11.41 -8.93
CA VAL A 256 11.46 -10.87 -7.61
C VAL A 256 10.69 -11.88 -6.78
N VAL A 257 10.92 -11.89 -5.47
CA VAL A 257 10.13 -12.67 -4.51
C VAL A 257 9.44 -11.72 -3.54
N THR A 258 8.13 -11.85 -3.42
CA THR A 258 7.31 -11.11 -2.46
C THR A 258 6.71 -12.09 -1.44
N PRO A 259 7.47 -12.47 -0.41
CA PRO A 259 6.99 -13.38 0.63
C PRO A 259 6.05 -12.63 1.56
N VAL A 260 4.85 -13.17 1.80
CA VAL A 260 3.82 -12.55 2.64
C VAL A 260 3.22 -13.61 3.55
N LEU A 261 3.00 -13.25 4.82
CA LEU A 261 2.28 -14.08 5.78
C LEU A 261 0.83 -14.30 5.32
N ASP A 262 0.26 -15.46 5.62
CA ASP A 262 -1.13 -15.78 5.27
C ASP A 262 -2.09 -14.89 6.06
N GLN A 263 -2.78 -14.02 5.34
CA GLN A 263 -3.75 -13.09 5.92
C GLN A 263 -4.63 -12.46 4.83
N PRO A 264 -5.82 -11.96 5.20
CA PRO A 264 -6.72 -11.28 4.26
C PRO A 264 -6.26 -9.85 3.91
N ARG A 265 -5.35 -9.25 4.70
CA ARG A 265 -4.87 -7.89 4.47
C ARG A 265 -4.05 -7.80 3.20
N ASP A 266 -4.30 -6.77 2.44
CA ASP A 266 -3.50 -6.40 1.28
C ASP A 266 -2.07 -6.05 1.72
N SER A 267 -1.11 -6.87 1.35
CA SER A 267 0.30 -6.67 1.64
C SER A 267 1.16 -7.00 0.43
N GLY A 268 2.21 -6.23 0.23
CA GLY A 268 3.13 -6.47 -0.85
C GLY A 268 2.72 -5.94 -2.21
N HIS A 269 1.52 -5.37 -2.36
CA HIS A 269 0.99 -4.93 -3.65
C HIS A 269 1.94 -3.96 -4.38
N SER A 270 2.41 -2.89 -3.73
CA SER A 270 3.32 -1.94 -4.38
C SER A 270 4.60 -2.59 -4.88
N ALA A 271 5.29 -3.38 -4.04
CA ALA A 271 6.53 -4.04 -4.46
C ALA A 271 6.31 -5.08 -5.57
N THR A 272 5.19 -5.83 -5.51
CA THR A 272 4.81 -6.78 -6.57
C THR A 272 4.55 -6.04 -7.88
N LEU A 273 3.71 -5.02 -7.88
CA LEU A 273 3.37 -4.27 -9.08
C LEU A 273 4.57 -3.47 -9.63
N GLN A 274 5.46 -2.93 -8.77
CA GLN A 274 6.72 -2.30 -9.18
C GLN A 274 7.62 -3.28 -9.94
N ALA A 275 7.77 -4.51 -9.43
CA ALA A 275 8.52 -5.57 -10.10
C ALA A 275 7.90 -5.93 -11.45
N MET A 276 6.57 -6.15 -11.48
CA MET A 276 5.81 -6.44 -12.69
C MET A 276 5.92 -5.30 -13.71
N ALA A 277 5.83 -4.05 -13.26
CA ALA A 277 6.03 -2.87 -14.08
C ALA A 277 7.44 -2.79 -14.67
N CYS A 278 8.46 -3.27 -13.97
CA CYS A 278 9.81 -3.42 -14.50
C CYS A 278 9.99 -4.66 -15.40
N GLY A 279 8.93 -5.38 -15.72
CA GLY A 279 8.95 -6.56 -16.60
C GLY A 279 9.54 -7.81 -15.92
N LYS A 280 9.51 -7.89 -14.59
CA LYS A 280 10.05 -9.03 -13.83
C LYS A 280 8.96 -10.01 -13.44
N ALA A 281 9.27 -11.30 -13.55
CA ALA A 281 8.46 -12.32 -12.90
C ALA A 281 8.48 -12.12 -11.38
N VAL A 282 7.37 -12.42 -10.73
CA VAL A 282 7.27 -12.35 -9.27
C VAL A 282 6.82 -13.69 -8.71
N ILE A 283 7.62 -14.26 -7.80
CA ILE A 283 7.17 -15.33 -6.91
C ILE A 283 6.42 -14.66 -5.76
N LEU A 284 5.17 -15.06 -5.53
CA LEU A 284 4.26 -14.42 -4.60
C LEU A 284 3.56 -15.45 -3.72
N SER A 285 3.45 -15.21 -2.42
CA SER A 285 2.65 -16.05 -1.53
C SER A 285 1.17 -15.98 -1.91
N ASP A 286 0.53 -17.15 -2.12
CA ASP A 286 -0.89 -17.29 -2.48
C ASP A 286 -1.78 -17.06 -1.23
N THR A 287 -2.06 -15.82 -0.91
CA THR A 287 -2.85 -15.40 0.25
C THR A 287 -4.23 -14.88 -0.15
N ALA A 288 -5.14 -14.77 0.82
CA ALA A 288 -6.43 -14.12 0.62
C ALA A 288 -6.30 -12.60 0.31
N GLY A 289 -5.14 -12.00 0.63
CA GLY A 289 -4.81 -10.60 0.37
C GLY A 289 -4.07 -10.35 -0.94
N LEU A 290 -4.21 -11.21 -1.95
CA LEU A 290 -3.71 -10.92 -3.30
C LEU A 290 -4.35 -9.66 -3.88
N TRP A 291 -3.59 -8.91 -4.68
CA TRP A 291 -4.04 -7.67 -5.32
C TRP A 291 -5.33 -7.85 -6.13
N ASP A 292 -5.37 -8.85 -6.98
CA ASP A 292 -6.53 -9.28 -7.76
C ASP A 292 -6.35 -10.77 -8.09
N ARG A 293 -7.19 -11.63 -7.51
CA ARG A 293 -7.04 -13.08 -7.65
C ARG A 293 -7.29 -13.58 -9.07
N GLU A 294 -8.13 -12.90 -9.84
CA GLU A 294 -8.41 -13.28 -11.23
C GLU A 294 -7.24 -12.95 -12.16
N GLN A 295 -6.49 -11.90 -11.82
CA GLN A 295 -5.38 -11.41 -12.63
C GLN A 295 -4.03 -11.99 -12.19
N MET A 296 -3.86 -12.34 -10.90
CA MET A 296 -2.65 -12.96 -10.37
C MET A 296 -2.66 -14.47 -10.63
N ARG A 297 -2.36 -14.86 -11.87
CA ARG A 297 -2.44 -16.26 -12.36
C ARG A 297 -1.09 -16.95 -12.31
N HIS A 298 -1.05 -18.10 -11.60
CA HIS A 298 0.13 -18.94 -11.48
C HIS A 298 0.66 -19.37 -12.85
N GLY A 299 1.97 -19.19 -13.06
CA GLY A 299 2.65 -19.53 -14.31
C GLY A 299 2.32 -18.60 -15.48
N GLU A 300 1.40 -17.63 -15.35
CA GLU A 300 1.05 -16.71 -16.42
C GLU A 300 1.51 -15.27 -16.14
N THR A 301 1.01 -14.65 -15.06
CA THR A 301 1.32 -13.26 -14.67
C THR A 301 2.19 -13.19 -13.41
N CYS A 302 2.23 -14.25 -12.62
CA CYS A 302 3.10 -14.42 -11.46
C CYS A 302 3.34 -15.90 -11.20
N TYR A 303 4.17 -16.22 -10.21
CA TYR A 303 4.40 -17.60 -9.74
C TYR A 303 3.92 -17.70 -8.29
N LEU A 304 2.81 -18.39 -8.04
CA LEU A 304 2.20 -18.50 -6.72
C LEU A 304 2.78 -19.66 -5.93
N VAL A 305 3.08 -19.42 -4.65
CA VAL A 305 3.57 -20.45 -3.72
C VAL A 305 2.75 -20.44 -2.43
N ARG A 306 2.67 -21.59 -1.75
CA ARG A 306 1.98 -21.66 -0.45
C ARG A 306 2.65 -20.74 0.57
N PRO A 307 1.89 -19.92 1.30
CA PRO A 307 2.43 -19.08 2.38
C PRO A 307 3.06 -19.93 3.49
N GLY A 308 4.17 -19.44 4.05
CA GLY A 308 4.86 -20.12 5.16
C GLY A 308 5.52 -21.46 4.80
N ASP A 309 5.67 -21.78 3.51
CA ASP A 309 6.26 -23.03 3.02
C ASP A 309 7.64 -22.75 2.38
N PRO A 310 8.76 -23.00 3.11
CA PRO A 310 10.09 -22.76 2.58
C PRO A 310 10.47 -23.72 1.46
N GLU A 311 9.91 -24.93 1.40
CA GLU A 311 10.21 -25.90 0.36
C GLU A 311 9.57 -25.50 -0.96
N ALA A 312 8.26 -25.16 -0.95
CA ALA A 312 7.58 -24.62 -2.13
C ALA A 312 8.25 -23.31 -2.62
N MET A 313 8.75 -22.49 -1.69
CA MET A 313 9.52 -21.28 -2.04
C MET A 313 10.83 -21.64 -2.75
N ARG A 314 11.56 -22.65 -2.25
CA ARG A 314 12.81 -23.14 -2.86
C ARG A 314 12.57 -23.68 -4.26
N GLU A 315 11.61 -24.58 -4.42
CA GLU A 315 11.26 -25.16 -5.71
C GLU A 315 10.94 -24.09 -6.75
N ALA A 316 10.17 -23.08 -6.38
CA ALA A 316 9.82 -21.97 -7.27
C ALA A 316 11.05 -21.13 -7.65
N ILE A 317 11.95 -20.84 -6.69
CA ILE A 317 13.19 -20.10 -6.94
C ILE A 317 14.10 -20.89 -7.87
N GLU A 318 14.36 -22.16 -7.58
CA GLU A 318 15.21 -23.04 -8.39
C GLU A 318 14.63 -23.20 -9.79
N TYR A 319 13.32 -23.37 -9.93
CA TYR A 319 12.66 -23.47 -11.22
C TYR A 319 12.88 -22.22 -12.08
N LEU A 320 12.53 -21.02 -11.57
CA LEU A 320 12.71 -19.78 -12.33
C LEU A 320 14.18 -19.41 -12.54
N TRP A 321 15.08 -19.85 -11.65
CA TRP A 321 16.51 -19.66 -11.81
C TRP A 321 17.06 -20.51 -12.96
N ALA A 322 16.60 -21.75 -13.08
CA ALA A 322 17.00 -22.68 -14.15
C ALA A 322 16.33 -22.39 -15.50
N HIS A 323 15.18 -21.67 -15.51
CA HIS A 323 14.38 -21.39 -16.71
C HIS A 323 14.22 -19.87 -16.93
N PRO A 324 15.29 -19.15 -17.33
CA PRO A 324 15.23 -17.70 -17.50
C PRO A 324 14.25 -17.23 -18.59
N GLU A 325 14.01 -18.07 -19.61
CA GLU A 325 13.01 -17.83 -20.66
C GLU A 325 11.58 -17.80 -20.09
N GLU A 326 11.30 -18.66 -19.12
CA GLU A 326 10.01 -18.72 -18.44
C GLU A 326 9.82 -17.51 -17.52
N ALA A 327 10.85 -17.14 -16.74
CA ALA A 327 10.85 -15.92 -15.96
C ALA A 327 10.62 -14.68 -16.85
N ALA A 328 11.26 -14.63 -18.01
CA ALA A 328 11.07 -13.54 -18.97
C ALA A 328 9.65 -13.53 -19.57
N ARG A 329 9.06 -14.70 -19.85
CA ARG A 329 7.69 -14.83 -20.36
C ARG A 329 6.67 -14.32 -19.34
N ILE A 330 6.76 -14.79 -18.09
CA ILE A 330 5.91 -14.34 -16.98
C ILE A 330 6.09 -12.84 -16.78
N GLY A 331 7.33 -12.33 -16.79
CA GLY A 331 7.64 -10.91 -16.63
C GLY A 331 7.00 -10.03 -17.71
N ARG A 332 6.97 -10.45 -18.97
CA ARG A 332 6.27 -9.73 -20.06
C ARG A 332 4.75 -9.68 -19.82
N ASN A 333 4.14 -10.79 -19.44
CA ASN A 333 2.71 -10.85 -19.14
C ASN A 333 2.38 -9.99 -17.91
N ALA A 334 3.22 -10.03 -16.89
CA ALA A 334 3.12 -9.19 -15.70
C ALA A 334 3.16 -7.70 -16.05
N ARG A 335 4.07 -7.28 -16.92
CA ARG A 335 4.15 -5.91 -17.41
C ARG A 335 2.88 -5.50 -18.15
N LEU A 336 2.38 -6.33 -19.06
CA LEU A 336 1.15 -6.08 -19.79
C LEU A 336 -0.05 -5.92 -18.85
N LEU A 337 -0.13 -6.76 -17.81
CA LEU A 337 -1.17 -6.65 -16.79
C LEU A 337 -1.12 -5.27 -16.10
N VAL A 338 0.07 -4.82 -15.69
CA VAL A 338 0.20 -3.49 -15.05
C VAL A 338 -0.23 -2.39 -16.01
N GLU A 339 0.24 -2.40 -17.24
CA GLU A 339 -0.08 -1.36 -18.24
C GLU A 339 -1.58 -1.27 -18.56
N THR A 340 -2.30 -2.39 -18.47
CA THR A 340 -3.71 -2.45 -18.85
C THR A 340 -4.69 -2.33 -17.69
N ARG A 341 -4.27 -2.69 -16.44
CA ARG A 341 -5.19 -2.85 -15.31
C ARG A 341 -4.74 -2.21 -14.00
N ALA A 342 -3.44 -1.95 -13.82
CA ALA A 342 -2.87 -1.58 -12.53
C ALA A 342 -2.07 -0.28 -12.59
N THR A 343 -2.51 0.70 -13.39
CA THR A 343 -1.83 2.00 -13.46
C THR A 343 -2.36 2.97 -12.39
N SER A 344 -1.50 3.85 -11.90
CA SER A 344 -1.88 4.95 -11.00
C SER A 344 -2.93 5.89 -11.64
N ASP A 345 -2.88 6.08 -12.95
CA ASP A 345 -3.88 6.84 -13.71
C ASP A 345 -5.27 6.18 -13.65
N GLN A 346 -5.33 4.83 -13.79
CA GLN A 346 -6.61 4.12 -13.71
C GLN A 346 -7.19 4.23 -12.30
N PHE A 347 -6.36 3.97 -11.27
CA PHE A 347 -6.76 4.17 -9.89
C PHE A 347 -7.29 5.58 -9.63
N GLY A 348 -6.61 6.61 -10.16
CA GLY A 348 -7.02 8.01 -10.04
C GLY A 348 -8.34 8.32 -10.71
N ARG A 349 -8.60 7.77 -11.92
CA ARG A 349 -9.89 7.91 -12.63
C ARG A 349 -11.03 7.25 -11.86
N ASP A 350 -10.83 6.04 -11.36
CA ASP A 350 -11.83 5.30 -10.60
C ASP A 350 -12.15 6.02 -9.28
N LEU A 351 -11.11 6.53 -8.59
CA LEU A 351 -11.28 7.34 -7.39
C LEU A 351 -12.03 8.67 -7.69
N ALA A 352 -11.74 9.32 -8.82
CA ALA A 352 -12.47 10.50 -9.26
C ALA A 352 -13.95 10.20 -9.48
N GLY A 353 -14.28 9.03 -10.02
CA GLY A 353 -15.67 8.55 -10.14
C GLY A 353 -16.35 8.37 -8.78
N VAL A 354 -15.65 7.81 -7.79
CA VAL A 354 -16.17 7.71 -6.39
C VAL A 354 -16.39 9.10 -5.81
N ILE A 355 -15.42 10.01 -5.94
CA ILE A 355 -15.52 11.39 -5.44
C ILE A 355 -16.68 12.14 -6.10
N GLY A 356 -16.88 11.96 -7.41
CA GLY A 356 -17.92 12.62 -8.20
C GLY A 356 -19.32 12.40 -7.67
N ARG A 357 -19.61 11.25 -7.07
CA ARG A 357 -20.92 10.94 -6.45
C ARG A 357 -21.24 11.85 -5.24
N TRP A 358 -20.23 12.47 -4.65
CA TRP A 358 -20.34 13.24 -3.42
C TRP A 358 -19.91 14.72 -3.54
N ALA A 359 -19.20 15.09 -4.61
CA ALA A 359 -18.63 16.42 -4.81
C ALA A 359 -19.55 17.39 -5.58
N VAL A 360 -20.74 16.92 -6.00
CA VAL A 360 -21.72 17.69 -6.78
C VAL A 360 -22.49 18.70 -5.90
#